data_ab44d47dc73794bf66046615f0ee8318
#
_entry.id   ab44d47dc73794bf66046615f0ee8318
#
_cell.length_a   1.000
_cell.length_b   1.000
_cell.length_c   1.000
_cell.angle_alpha   90.00
_cell.angle_beta   90.00
_cell.angle_gamma   90.00
#
_symmetry.space_group_name_H-M   'P 1'
#
loop_
_entity.id
_entity.type
_entity.pdbx_description
1 polymer ?
#
loop_
_entity_poly.entity_id
_entity_poly.type
_entity_poly.pdbx_seq_one_letter_code
_entity_poly.pdbx_strand_id
1 'polypeptide(L)'
;MWGGLYRVIARCNGAIENVSTVLEPSSSDESGFNDIAGQAYFVRAWSYFSLTRLWGDVPLWLSLPNNENLHLATSPSKDIYAQIIADAEMAISLMNGNFGIGYPRQYAANMLLAKVYMTLATNPDLRADGLSEMDYWQLAYDQAMQVYGQYSLVADYSSLFTDTNENSSESIWELQISQDAANSQMGRNFTPWKYKLGQHFGWLRANADVYNHHTSTYPNDPRLEGTYLHTVSYTHLTLPTIYSV
;
A
#
# COMPACT_ATOMS: atom_id res chain seq x y z
N MET A 1 4.49 14.04 -1.58
CA MET A 1 4.67 12.61 -1.21
C MET A 1 5.91 12.37 -0.36
N TRP A 2 7.12 12.74 -0.76
CA TRP A 2 8.38 12.58 0.00
C TRP A 2 8.26 12.97 1.49
N GLY A 3 8.02 14.25 1.78
CA GLY A 3 7.92 14.72 3.17
C GLY A 3 6.74 14.12 3.97
N GLY A 4 5.72 13.59 3.28
CA GLY A 4 4.64 12.84 3.90
C GLY A 4 5.12 11.49 4.42
N LEU A 5 5.84 10.73 3.60
CA LEU A 5 6.39 9.42 3.98
C LEU A 5 7.40 9.53 5.12
N TYR A 6 8.28 10.54 5.11
CA TYR A 6 9.22 10.76 6.21
C TYR A 6 8.54 11.16 7.52
N ARG A 7 7.42 11.91 7.47
CA ARG A 7 6.62 12.17 8.68
C ARG A 7 5.99 10.88 9.24
N VAL A 8 5.56 9.97 8.37
CA VAL A 8 5.07 8.65 8.79
C VAL A 8 6.20 7.86 9.43
N ILE A 9 7.38 7.78 8.80
CA ILE A 9 8.57 7.10 9.33
C ILE A 9 8.95 7.64 10.72
N ALA A 10 8.98 8.96 10.90
CA ALA A 10 9.29 9.55 12.20
C ALA A 10 8.27 9.15 13.28
N ARG A 11 6.98 9.08 12.95
CA ARG A 11 5.94 8.60 13.87
C ARG A 11 6.10 7.12 14.19
N CYS A 12 6.45 6.29 13.20
CA CYS A 12 6.74 4.87 13.42
C CYS A 12 7.94 4.69 14.34
N ASN A 13 9.03 5.43 14.11
CA ASN A 13 10.20 5.40 14.99
C ASN A 13 9.82 5.76 16.43
N GLY A 14 9.04 6.84 16.62
CA GLY A 14 8.56 7.23 17.94
C GLY A 14 7.69 6.15 18.60
N ALA A 15 6.82 5.47 17.86
CA ALA A 15 6.01 4.39 18.40
C ALA A 15 6.89 3.20 18.84
N ILE A 16 7.85 2.79 17.99
CA ILE A 16 8.77 1.68 18.27
C ILE A 16 9.63 1.98 19.51
N GLU A 17 10.23 3.17 19.59
CA GLU A 17 11.05 3.59 20.73
C GLU A 17 10.22 3.65 22.02
N ASN A 18 9.01 4.22 21.98
CA ASN A 18 8.16 4.34 23.16
C ASN A 18 7.67 2.97 23.65
N VAL A 19 7.25 2.08 22.75
CA VAL A 19 6.85 0.72 23.14
C VAL A 19 7.99 0.01 23.85
N SER A 20 9.22 0.08 23.33
CA SER A 20 10.38 -0.55 23.94
C SER A 20 10.72 0.00 25.34
N THR A 21 10.34 1.24 25.66
CA THR A 21 10.61 1.87 26.97
C THR A 21 9.48 1.67 27.98
N VAL A 22 8.24 1.47 27.50
CA VAL A 22 7.06 1.31 28.37
C VAL A 22 6.79 -0.15 28.72
N LEU A 23 7.28 -1.09 27.91
CA LEU A 23 7.13 -2.52 28.16
C LEU A 23 7.93 -2.95 29.41
N GLU A 24 7.25 -2.96 30.55
CA GLU A 24 7.71 -3.78 31.69
C GLU A 24 7.42 -5.26 31.37
N PRO A 25 8.39 -6.18 31.56
CA PRO A 25 8.31 -7.59 31.12
C PRO A 25 7.16 -8.43 31.70
N SER A 26 6.25 -7.85 32.43
CA SER A 26 5.14 -8.53 33.10
C SER A 26 3.79 -7.82 33.00
N SER A 27 3.64 -6.85 32.07
CA SER A 27 2.36 -6.15 31.96
C SER A 27 1.32 -7.02 31.26
N SER A 28 0.08 -6.98 31.76
CA SER A 28 -1.09 -7.62 31.14
C SER A 28 -1.37 -7.11 29.71
N ASP A 29 -0.75 -5.99 29.34
CA ASP A 29 -0.95 -5.28 28.07
C ASP A 29 0.19 -5.54 27.07
N GLU A 30 1.16 -6.41 27.38
CA GLU A 30 2.30 -6.73 26.52
C GLU A 30 1.88 -7.08 25.08
N SER A 31 0.83 -7.89 24.94
CA SER A 31 0.28 -8.29 23.63
C SER A 31 -0.20 -7.10 22.82
N GLY A 32 -0.87 -6.11 23.45
CA GLY A 32 -1.32 -4.89 22.78
C GLY A 32 -0.18 -3.98 22.36
N PHE A 33 0.84 -3.83 23.21
CA PHE A 33 2.02 -3.03 22.90
C PHE A 33 2.85 -3.68 21.78
N ASN A 34 3.01 -4.99 21.79
CA ASN A 34 3.68 -5.72 20.72
C ASN A 34 2.94 -5.52 19.38
N ASP A 35 1.62 -5.58 19.37
CA ASP A 35 0.83 -5.36 18.16
C ASP A 35 0.99 -3.92 17.62
N ILE A 36 1.01 -2.91 18.50
CA ILE A 36 1.29 -1.50 18.13
C ILE A 36 2.69 -1.37 17.51
N ALA A 37 3.71 -1.98 18.12
CA ALA A 37 5.06 -1.98 17.58
C ALA A 37 5.11 -2.69 16.20
N GLY A 38 4.46 -3.84 16.08
CA GLY A 38 4.36 -4.58 14.82
C GLY A 38 3.73 -3.77 13.70
N GLN A 39 2.65 -3.06 14.00
CA GLN A 39 2.01 -2.15 13.05
C GLN A 39 2.96 -1.00 12.65
N ALA A 40 3.69 -0.43 13.59
CA ALA A 40 4.65 0.63 13.32
C ALA A 40 5.82 0.13 12.43
N TYR A 41 6.33 -1.07 12.68
CA TYR A 41 7.31 -1.72 11.80
C TYR A 41 6.78 -1.94 10.39
N PHE A 42 5.57 -2.48 10.25
CA PHE A 42 4.93 -2.66 8.95
C PHE A 42 4.79 -1.35 8.18
N VAL A 43 4.27 -0.29 8.81
CA VAL A 43 4.05 1.00 8.16
C VAL A 43 5.38 1.67 7.79
N ARG A 44 6.44 1.48 8.60
CA ARG A 44 7.78 1.96 8.28
C ARG A 44 8.36 1.23 7.07
N ALA A 45 8.28 -0.10 7.04
CA ALA A 45 8.68 -0.92 5.91
C ALA A 45 7.95 -0.53 4.62
N TRP A 46 6.64 -0.38 4.67
CA TRP A 46 5.83 0.06 3.55
C TRP A 46 6.21 1.47 3.05
N SER A 47 6.52 2.37 3.97
CA SER A 47 6.95 3.74 3.65
C SER A 47 8.30 3.74 2.95
N TYR A 48 9.28 2.96 3.43
CA TYR A 48 10.58 2.82 2.78
C TYR A 48 10.49 2.09 1.45
N PHE A 49 9.66 1.06 1.32
CA PHE A 49 9.42 0.40 0.04
C PHE A 49 8.84 1.37 -1.00
N SER A 50 7.95 2.26 -0.57
CA SER A 50 7.40 3.31 -1.44
C SER A 50 8.46 4.35 -1.82
N LEU A 51 9.28 4.80 -0.86
CA LEU A 51 10.36 5.77 -1.10
C LEU A 51 11.39 5.24 -2.07
N THR A 52 11.94 4.05 -1.81
CA THR A 52 13.04 3.52 -2.63
C THR A 52 12.60 3.17 -4.05
N ARG A 53 11.34 2.74 -4.24
CA ARG A 53 10.78 2.52 -5.59
C ARG A 53 10.63 3.80 -6.42
N LEU A 54 10.44 4.94 -5.78
CA LEU A 54 10.21 6.22 -6.45
C LEU A 54 11.48 7.05 -6.60
N TRP A 55 12.43 6.94 -5.66
CA TRP A 55 13.61 7.80 -5.60
C TRP A 55 14.94 7.06 -5.52
N GLY A 56 14.96 5.74 -5.42
CA GLY A 56 16.19 4.96 -5.28
C GLY A 56 16.81 5.12 -3.88
N ASP A 57 18.05 5.58 -3.83
CA ASP A 57 18.79 5.81 -2.59
C ASP A 57 18.18 6.98 -1.81
N VAL A 58 17.82 6.73 -0.56
CA VAL A 58 17.15 7.71 0.31
C VAL A 58 17.74 7.67 1.72
N PRO A 59 17.64 8.74 2.54
CA PRO A 59 18.09 8.71 3.92
C PRO A 59 17.34 7.64 4.75
N LEU A 60 18.09 6.81 5.47
CA LEU A 60 17.54 5.73 6.29
C LEU A 60 17.48 6.15 7.77
N TRP A 61 16.32 6.64 8.21
CA TRP A 61 16.06 7.02 9.60
C TRP A 61 15.38 5.89 10.36
N LEU A 62 16.08 5.34 11.35
CA LEU A 62 15.59 4.25 12.23
C LEU A 62 15.31 4.70 13.66
N SER A 63 15.58 5.96 13.98
CA SER A 63 15.30 6.60 15.26
C SER A 63 14.58 7.93 15.06
N LEU A 64 14.08 8.51 16.15
CA LEU A 64 13.53 9.87 16.10
C LEU A 64 14.58 10.87 15.63
N PRO A 65 14.19 11.87 14.82
CA PRO A 65 15.10 12.93 14.41
C PRO A 65 15.65 13.68 15.63
N ASN A 66 16.95 13.85 15.67
CA ASN A 66 17.68 14.64 16.65
C ASN A 66 18.76 15.50 15.96
N ASN A 67 19.52 16.28 16.71
CA ASN A 67 20.53 17.16 16.14
C ASN A 67 21.67 16.44 15.41
N GLU A 68 21.88 15.15 15.71
CA GLU A 68 22.95 14.32 15.13
C GLU A 68 22.51 13.69 13.82
N ASN A 69 21.23 13.29 13.70
CA ASN A 69 20.71 12.56 12.54
C ASN A 69 19.82 13.40 11.61
N LEU A 70 19.65 14.71 11.87
CA LEU A 70 18.78 15.56 11.06
C LEU A 70 19.20 15.66 9.58
N HIS A 71 20.49 15.52 9.29
CA HIS A 71 21.08 15.65 7.95
C HIS A 71 21.78 14.35 7.51
N LEU A 72 21.08 13.21 7.60
CA LEU A 72 21.63 11.95 7.11
C LEU A 72 21.80 12.00 5.59
N ALA A 73 22.93 11.48 5.13
CA ALA A 73 23.14 11.19 3.73
C ALA A 73 22.17 10.09 3.25
N THR A 74 22.02 9.96 1.94
CA THR A 74 21.27 8.83 1.37
C THR A 74 22.01 7.51 1.64
N SER A 75 21.25 6.49 1.96
CA SER A 75 21.72 5.11 2.09
C SER A 75 21.49 4.38 0.78
N PRO A 76 22.37 3.43 0.40
CA PRO A 76 22.16 2.60 -0.78
C PRO A 76 20.83 1.86 -0.72
N SER A 77 20.15 1.75 -1.85
CA SER A 77 18.87 1.02 -1.94
C SER A 77 18.96 -0.40 -1.42
N LYS A 78 20.10 -1.09 -1.62
CA LYS A 78 20.36 -2.43 -1.08
C LYS A 78 20.19 -2.48 0.45
N ASP A 79 20.75 -1.50 1.17
CA ASP A 79 20.66 -1.43 2.63
C ASP A 79 19.23 -1.09 3.08
N ILE A 80 18.53 -0.26 2.31
CA ILE A 80 17.13 0.07 2.57
C ILE A 80 16.24 -1.17 2.40
N TYR A 81 16.47 -1.98 1.36
CA TYR A 81 15.73 -3.24 1.17
C TYR A 81 16.01 -4.23 2.30
N ALA A 82 17.24 -4.33 2.80
CA ALA A 82 17.55 -5.14 3.97
C ALA A 82 16.75 -4.69 5.20
N GLN A 83 16.66 -3.37 5.43
CA GLN A 83 15.86 -2.84 6.54
C GLN A 83 14.36 -3.06 6.35
N ILE A 84 13.84 -2.94 5.13
CA ILE A 84 12.43 -3.23 4.82
C ILE A 84 12.09 -4.68 5.18
N ILE A 85 12.97 -5.62 4.84
CA ILE A 85 12.80 -7.04 5.17
C ILE A 85 12.78 -7.21 6.69
N ALA A 86 13.78 -6.69 7.40
CA ALA A 86 13.87 -6.78 8.86
C ALA A 86 12.62 -6.20 9.55
N ASP A 87 12.16 -5.03 9.12
CA ASP A 87 10.96 -4.40 9.67
C ASP A 87 9.70 -5.23 9.39
N ALA A 88 9.56 -5.80 8.20
CA ALA A 88 8.39 -6.61 7.86
C ALA A 88 8.39 -7.95 8.61
N GLU A 89 9.55 -8.57 8.84
CA GLU A 89 9.70 -9.77 9.67
C GLU A 89 9.35 -9.48 11.13
N MET A 90 9.82 -8.36 11.68
CA MET A 90 9.42 -7.91 13.01
C MET A 90 7.92 -7.67 13.10
N ALA A 91 7.32 -7.05 12.08
CA ALA A 91 5.88 -6.84 12.01
C ALA A 91 5.10 -8.17 12.06
N ILE A 92 5.52 -9.18 11.30
CA ILE A 92 4.89 -10.51 11.30
C ILE A 92 4.97 -11.15 12.69
N SER A 93 6.12 -11.04 13.36
CA SER A 93 6.34 -11.66 14.67
C SER A 93 5.55 -11.02 15.80
N LEU A 94 5.28 -9.70 15.71
CA LEU A 94 4.68 -8.91 16.77
C LEU A 94 3.17 -8.71 16.60
N MET A 95 2.66 -8.65 15.35
CA MET A 95 1.24 -8.45 15.10
C MET A 95 0.44 -9.71 15.39
N ASN A 96 -0.49 -9.60 16.34
CA ASN A 96 -1.38 -10.69 16.75
C ASN A 96 -2.84 -10.49 16.29
N GLY A 97 -3.14 -9.34 15.64
CA GLY A 97 -4.43 -9.05 15.05
C GLY A 97 -5.55 -8.68 16.04
N ASN A 98 -5.20 -8.26 17.26
CA ASN A 98 -6.17 -7.87 18.30
C ASN A 98 -6.89 -6.55 18.01
N PHE A 99 -6.35 -5.71 17.13
CA PHE A 99 -7.01 -4.47 16.71
C PHE A 99 -8.05 -4.75 15.62
N GLY A 100 -9.05 -3.90 15.54
CA GLY A 100 -10.22 -4.07 14.67
C GLY A 100 -9.97 -3.84 13.19
N ILE A 101 -11.03 -3.57 12.47
CA ILE A 101 -11.01 -3.27 11.03
C ILE A 101 -10.16 -2.02 10.77
N GLY A 102 -9.40 -2.03 9.66
CA GLY A 102 -8.54 -0.92 9.23
C GLY A 102 -7.11 -0.96 9.77
N TYR A 103 -6.85 -1.76 10.82
CA TYR A 103 -5.49 -1.97 11.29
C TYR A 103 -4.79 -3.07 10.50
N PRO A 104 -3.49 -2.90 10.15
CA PRO A 104 -2.75 -3.95 9.47
C PRO A 104 -2.61 -5.18 10.36
N ARG A 105 -2.64 -6.35 9.73
CA ARG A 105 -2.37 -7.64 10.37
C ARG A 105 -1.13 -8.27 9.75
N GLN A 106 -0.64 -9.35 10.34
CA GLN A 106 0.53 -10.08 9.84
C GLN A 106 0.47 -10.38 8.33
N TYR A 107 -0.71 -10.66 7.78
CA TYR A 107 -0.88 -10.94 6.35
C TYR A 107 -0.54 -9.75 5.44
N ALA A 108 -0.72 -8.52 5.93
CA ALA A 108 -0.29 -7.32 5.19
C ALA A 108 1.24 -7.26 5.09
N ALA A 109 1.95 -7.63 6.16
CA ALA A 109 3.41 -7.71 6.17
C ALA A 109 3.93 -8.88 5.32
N ASN A 110 3.27 -10.05 5.34
CA ASN A 110 3.61 -11.16 4.44
C ASN A 110 3.48 -10.74 2.96
N MET A 111 2.39 -10.06 2.58
CA MET A 111 2.22 -9.57 1.21
C MET A 111 3.20 -8.47 0.84
N LEU A 112 3.60 -7.62 1.79
CA LEU A 112 4.67 -6.66 1.56
C LEU A 112 5.99 -7.39 1.28
N LEU A 113 6.38 -8.37 2.10
CA LEU A 113 7.57 -9.20 1.88
C LEU A 113 7.53 -9.92 0.54
N ALA A 114 6.40 -10.51 0.16
CA ALA A 114 6.26 -11.14 -1.15
C ALA A 114 6.60 -10.15 -2.27
N LYS A 115 6.07 -8.92 -2.24
CA LYS A 115 6.37 -7.87 -3.21
C LYS A 115 7.83 -7.42 -3.18
N VAL A 116 8.41 -7.31 -1.99
CA VAL A 116 9.83 -6.97 -1.80
C VAL A 116 10.71 -8.04 -2.44
N TYR A 117 10.47 -9.31 -2.14
CA TYR A 117 11.25 -10.42 -2.71
C TYR A 117 11.08 -10.55 -4.22
N MET A 118 9.88 -10.33 -4.77
CA MET A 118 9.67 -10.24 -6.22
C MET A 118 10.51 -9.11 -6.85
N THR A 119 10.61 -7.97 -6.16
CA THR A 119 11.44 -6.85 -6.63
C THR A 119 12.93 -7.23 -6.63
N LEU A 120 13.41 -7.91 -5.60
CA LEU A 120 14.79 -8.37 -5.49
C LEU A 120 15.09 -9.50 -6.49
N ALA A 121 14.12 -10.39 -6.77
CA ALA A 121 14.26 -11.42 -7.79
C ALA A 121 14.54 -10.82 -9.18
N THR A 122 13.94 -9.66 -9.49
CA THR A 122 14.10 -9.02 -10.80
C THR A 122 15.23 -7.99 -10.87
N ASN A 123 15.85 -7.62 -9.71
CA ASN A 123 16.88 -6.58 -9.64
C ASN A 123 18.15 -7.11 -8.95
N PRO A 124 19.12 -7.66 -9.70
CA PRO A 124 20.30 -8.29 -9.13
C PRO A 124 21.15 -7.37 -8.25
N ASP A 125 21.23 -6.07 -8.58
CA ASP A 125 22.04 -5.09 -7.84
C ASP A 125 21.50 -4.79 -6.43
N LEU A 126 20.26 -5.14 -6.16
CA LEU A 126 19.60 -4.95 -4.85
C LEU A 126 19.66 -6.18 -3.96
N ARG A 127 20.08 -7.33 -4.47
CA ARG A 127 20.09 -8.60 -3.75
C ARG A 127 21.14 -8.61 -2.65
N ALA A 128 20.85 -9.34 -1.57
CA ALA A 128 21.85 -9.70 -0.60
C ALA A 128 22.87 -10.69 -1.20
N ASP A 129 24.08 -10.67 -0.69
CA ASP A 129 25.13 -11.58 -1.16
C ASP A 129 24.77 -13.04 -0.85
N GLY A 130 24.99 -13.91 -1.82
CA GLY A 130 24.77 -15.34 -1.70
C GLY A 130 23.36 -15.85 -2.04
N LEU A 131 22.42 -14.96 -2.35
CA LEU A 131 21.08 -15.34 -2.79
C LEU A 131 20.89 -15.15 -4.30
N SER A 132 20.38 -16.19 -4.94
CA SER A 132 20.06 -16.18 -6.37
C SER A 132 18.69 -15.59 -6.67
N GLU A 133 18.39 -15.37 -7.95
CA GLU A 133 17.06 -15.00 -8.40
C GLU A 133 15.99 -16.00 -7.93
N MET A 134 16.29 -17.30 -8.09
CA MET A 134 15.36 -18.36 -7.74
C MET A 134 15.08 -18.43 -6.24
N ASP A 135 16.08 -18.13 -5.40
CA ASP A 135 15.87 -18.07 -3.94
C ASP A 135 14.88 -16.96 -3.58
N TYR A 136 14.96 -15.79 -4.22
CA TYR A 136 14.02 -14.70 -4.01
C TYR A 136 12.61 -15.00 -4.53
N TRP A 137 12.47 -15.72 -5.66
CA TRP A 137 11.16 -16.19 -6.12
C TRP A 137 10.56 -17.19 -5.14
N GLN A 138 11.37 -18.08 -4.56
CA GLN A 138 10.90 -19.04 -3.56
C GLN A 138 10.46 -18.30 -2.27
N LEU A 139 11.25 -17.34 -1.78
CA LEU A 139 10.88 -16.51 -0.64
C LEU A 139 9.59 -15.74 -0.88
N ALA A 140 9.40 -15.18 -2.07
CA ALA A 140 8.17 -14.48 -2.43
C ALA A 140 6.96 -15.43 -2.43
N TYR A 141 7.12 -16.62 -2.98
CA TYR A 141 6.09 -17.66 -2.98
C TYR A 141 5.72 -18.08 -1.56
N ASP A 142 6.71 -18.35 -0.71
CA ASP A 142 6.48 -18.78 0.66
C ASP A 142 5.70 -17.73 1.48
N GLN A 143 6.00 -16.44 1.28
CA GLN A 143 5.24 -15.36 1.92
C GLN A 143 3.81 -15.25 1.37
N ALA A 144 3.61 -15.40 0.08
CA ALA A 144 2.28 -15.38 -0.52
C ALA A 144 1.42 -16.57 -0.03
N MET A 145 2.04 -17.73 0.17
CA MET A 145 1.36 -18.93 0.70
C MET A 145 0.88 -18.78 2.14
N GLN A 146 1.49 -17.91 2.96
CA GLN A 146 0.96 -17.58 4.29
C GLN A 146 -0.40 -16.88 4.22
N VAL A 147 -0.65 -16.17 3.11
CA VAL A 147 -1.88 -15.39 2.90
C VAL A 147 -2.93 -16.18 2.12
N TYR A 148 -2.48 -17.16 1.34
CA TYR A 148 -3.37 -17.98 0.51
C TYR A 148 -4.45 -18.67 1.36
N GLY A 149 -5.71 -18.51 0.94
CA GLY A 149 -6.85 -19.08 1.64
C GLY A 149 -7.35 -18.30 2.85
N GLN A 150 -6.69 -17.20 3.25
CA GLN A 150 -7.13 -16.31 4.34
C GLN A 150 -8.17 -15.28 3.89
N TYR A 151 -8.23 -15.01 2.60
CA TYR A 151 -9.10 -14.04 1.96
C TYR A 151 -9.86 -14.69 0.80
N SER A 152 -10.99 -14.11 0.43
CA SER A 152 -11.80 -14.58 -0.68
C SER A 152 -12.19 -13.44 -1.59
N LEU A 153 -12.16 -13.68 -2.90
CA LEU A 153 -12.59 -12.68 -3.87
C LEU A 153 -14.07 -12.33 -3.69
N VAL A 154 -14.38 -11.06 -3.87
CA VAL A 154 -15.76 -10.57 -3.88
C VAL A 154 -16.44 -11.01 -5.18
N ALA A 155 -17.64 -11.51 -5.10
CA ALA A 155 -18.36 -12.08 -6.25
C ALA A 155 -18.74 -10.99 -7.29
N ASP A 156 -19.09 -9.80 -6.82
CA ASP A 156 -19.42 -8.65 -7.66
C ASP A 156 -18.26 -7.66 -7.68
N TYR A 157 -17.53 -7.61 -8.78
CA TYR A 157 -16.42 -6.69 -8.99
C TYR A 157 -16.79 -5.21 -8.78
N SER A 158 -17.97 -4.81 -9.21
CA SER A 158 -18.43 -3.41 -9.11
C SER A 158 -18.62 -2.98 -7.65
N SER A 159 -18.92 -3.91 -6.76
CA SER A 159 -19.11 -3.63 -5.34
C SER A 159 -17.82 -3.24 -4.62
N LEU A 160 -16.65 -3.57 -5.16
CA LEU A 160 -15.34 -3.17 -4.61
C LEU A 160 -15.13 -1.65 -4.60
N PHE A 161 -15.85 -0.93 -5.43
CA PHE A 161 -15.70 0.53 -5.59
C PHE A 161 -16.83 1.32 -4.91
N THR A 162 -17.58 0.68 -4.02
CA THR A 162 -18.64 1.31 -3.25
C THR A 162 -18.19 1.59 -1.82
N ASP A 163 -18.65 2.69 -1.25
CA ASP A 163 -18.40 3.08 0.14
C ASP A 163 -19.02 2.12 1.18
N THR A 164 -19.94 1.27 0.75
CA THR A 164 -20.59 0.26 1.60
C THR A 164 -19.79 -1.06 1.69
N ASN A 165 -18.74 -1.22 0.88
CA ASN A 165 -17.95 -2.45 0.80
C ASN A 165 -16.47 -2.22 1.14
N GLU A 166 -16.16 -1.19 1.92
CA GLU A 166 -14.84 -0.99 2.50
C GLU A 166 -14.44 -2.16 3.39
N ASN A 167 -13.16 -2.50 3.40
CA ASN A 167 -12.60 -3.65 4.13
C ASN A 167 -13.29 -4.97 3.77
N SER A 168 -13.54 -5.18 2.49
CA SER A 168 -14.19 -6.38 1.96
C SER A 168 -13.40 -7.67 2.24
N SER A 169 -14.02 -8.83 1.94
CA SER A 169 -13.40 -10.14 2.14
C SER A 169 -12.14 -10.38 1.30
N GLU A 170 -11.88 -9.58 0.26
CA GLU A 170 -10.66 -9.67 -0.54
C GLU A 170 -9.59 -8.67 -0.12
N SER A 171 -9.94 -7.71 0.74
CA SER A 171 -9.01 -6.68 1.19
C SER A 171 -8.09 -7.20 2.29
N ILE A 172 -6.79 -7.23 2.04
CA ILE A 172 -5.79 -7.62 3.03
C ILE A 172 -5.54 -6.47 4.01
N TRP A 173 -5.47 -5.25 3.50
CA TRP A 173 -5.34 -4.03 4.28
C TRP A 173 -5.67 -2.82 3.43
N GLU A 174 -6.43 -1.90 3.99
CA GLU A 174 -6.85 -0.65 3.36
C GLU A 174 -6.46 0.56 4.21
N LEU A 175 -6.03 1.62 3.53
CA LEU A 175 -5.87 2.92 4.18
C LEU A 175 -7.26 3.50 4.43
N GLN A 176 -7.61 3.67 5.70
CA GLN A 176 -8.91 4.23 6.09
C GLN A 176 -8.93 5.74 5.82
N ILE A 177 -9.66 6.14 4.78
CA ILE A 177 -9.79 7.53 4.33
C ILE A 177 -11.23 7.96 4.53
N SER A 178 -11.46 9.02 5.30
CA SER A 178 -12.79 9.61 5.50
C SER A 178 -12.79 11.10 5.13
N GLN A 179 -13.97 11.64 4.89
CA GLN A 179 -14.11 13.08 4.60
C GLN A 179 -13.59 13.95 5.75
N ASP A 180 -13.73 13.48 6.98
CA ASP A 180 -13.37 14.24 8.18
C ASP A 180 -11.88 14.10 8.54
N ALA A 181 -11.28 12.95 8.26
CA ALA A 181 -9.92 12.63 8.70
C ALA A 181 -8.85 12.82 7.62
N ALA A 182 -9.13 12.41 6.38
CA ALA A 182 -8.18 12.51 5.27
C ALA A 182 -8.93 12.59 3.93
N ASN A 183 -9.09 13.80 3.42
CA ASN A 183 -9.71 14.01 2.13
C ASN A 183 -8.74 13.63 1.01
N SER A 184 -8.93 12.45 0.40
CA SER A 184 -8.21 12.07 -0.80
C SER A 184 -8.82 12.76 -2.03
N GLN A 185 -8.00 13.52 -2.75
CA GLN A 185 -8.40 14.09 -4.03
C GLN A 185 -8.21 13.12 -5.20
N MET A 186 -7.80 11.88 -4.94
CA MET A 186 -7.50 10.90 -5.98
C MET A 186 -8.71 10.70 -6.91
N GLY A 187 -9.88 10.44 -6.36
CA GLY A 187 -11.11 10.29 -7.14
C GLY A 187 -11.45 11.49 -8.02
N ARG A 188 -11.13 12.70 -7.58
CA ARG A 188 -11.35 13.92 -8.36
C ARG A 188 -10.47 14.01 -9.61
N ASN A 189 -9.28 13.42 -9.58
CA ASN A 189 -8.36 13.41 -10.71
C ASN A 189 -8.84 12.50 -11.85
N PHE A 190 -9.49 11.38 -11.49
CA PHE A 190 -10.00 10.39 -12.43
C PHE A 190 -11.42 10.70 -12.89
N THR A 191 -12.23 11.35 -12.06
CA THR A 191 -13.62 11.64 -12.38
C THR A 191 -13.73 12.78 -13.40
N PRO A 192 -14.57 12.63 -14.44
CA PRO A 192 -14.76 13.65 -15.47
C PRO A 192 -15.19 14.99 -14.88
N TRP A 193 -14.73 16.08 -15.49
CA TRP A 193 -15.11 17.42 -15.08
C TRP A 193 -16.64 17.59 -15.12
N LYS A 194 -17.20 18.17 -14.07
CA LYS A 194 -18.66 18.38 -13.89
C LYS A 194 -19.50 17.10 -13.76
N TYR A 195 -18.90 15.96 -13.48
CA TYR A 195 -19.69 14.76 -13.22
C TYR A 195 -20.53 14.91 -11.94
N LYS A 196 -21.85 14.63 -12.05
CA LYS A 196 -22.83 14.71 -10.94
C LYS A 196 -22.74 15.99 -10.09
N LEU A 197 -22.60 17.16 -10.69
CA LEU A 197 -22.50 18.45 -10.01
C LEU A 197 -21.27 18.64 -9.11
N GLY A 198 -20.32 17.70 -9.12
CA GLY A 198 -19.08 17.79 -8.34
C GLY A 198 -18.00 18.63 -9.03
N GLN A 199 -17.07 19.17 -8.23
CA GLN A 199 -15.84 19.77 -8.73
C GLN A 199 -14.79 18.67 -8.94
N HIS A 200 -14.74 18.12 -10.16
CA HIS A 200 -13.79 17.10 -10.56
C HIS A 200 -12.81 17.67 -11.59
N PHE A 201 -11.60 17.14 -11.63
CA PHE A 201 -10.55 17.69 -12.48
C PHE A 201 -10.43 16.97 -13.82
N GLY A 202 -10.72 15.66 -13.86
CA GLY A 202 -10.64 14.85 -15.09
C GLY A 202 -9.25 14.85 -15.74
N TRP A 203 -8.21 14.95 -14.94
CA TRP A 203 -6.84 15.04 -15.46
C TRP A 203 -6.31 13.70 -15.98
N LEU A 204 -6.73 12.62 -15.35
CA LEU A 204 -6.34 11.27 -15.72
C LEU A 204 -7.51 10.60 -16.45
N ARG A 205 -7.27 10.17 -17.67
CA ARG A 205 -8.27 9.54 -18.53
C ARG A 205 -7.74 8.22 -19.06
N ALA A 206 -8.62 7.25 -19.27
CA ALA A 206 -8.23 6.05 -19.99
C ALA A 206 -7.83 6.38 -21.41
N ASN A 207 -6.83 5.69 -21.92
CA ASN A 207 -6.55 5.71 -23.33
C ASN A 207 -7.69 4.98 -24.07
N ALA A 208 -8.20 5.61 -25.14
CA ALA A 208 -9.27 5.04 -25.97
C ALA A 208 -8.88 3.66 -26.54
N ASP A 209 -7.59 3.44 -26.88
CA ASP A 209 -7.13 2.17 -27.40
C ASP A 209 -7.23 1.05 -26.34
N VAL A 210 -6.98 1.35 -25.07
CA VAL A 210 -7.15 0.39 -23.97
C VAL A 210 -8.61 0.01 -23.82
N TYR A 211 -9.50 0.98 -23.84
CA TYR A 211 -10.94 0.73 -23.78
C TYR A 211 -11.41 -0.10 -24.99
N ASN A 212 -11.05 0.31 -26.21
CA ASN A 212 -11.43 -0.38 -27.43
C ASN A 212 -10.87 -1.82 -27.46
N HIS A 213 -9.62 -2.02 -27.00
CA HIS A 213 -9.03 -3.35 -26.89
C HIS A 213 -9.81 -4.21 -25.88
N HIS A 214 -10.11 -3.68 -24.72
CA HIS A 214 -10.87 -4.40 -23.68
C HIS A 214 -12.25 -4.82 -24.20
N THR A 215 -13.01 -3.88 -24.74
CA THR A 215 -14.38 -4.13 -25.25
C THR A 215 -14.42 -5.06 -26.46
N SER A 216 -13.43 -4.99 -27.33
CA SER A 216 -13.37 -5.88 -28.53
C SER A 216 -12.88 -7.29 -28.18
N THR A 217 -11.96 -7.42 -27.23
CA THR A 217 -11.37 -8.72 -26.86
C THR A 217 -12.22 -9.46 -25.83
N TYR A 218 -12.83 -8.72 -24.90
CA TYR A 218 -13.62 -9.26 -23.79
C TYR A 218 -14.97 -8.55 -23.66
N PRO A 219 -15.87 -8.64 -24.66
CA PRO A 219 -17.11 -7.82 -24.69
C PRO A 219 -18.10 -8.12 -23.57
N ASN A 220 -17.97 -9.28 -22.91
CA ASN A 220 -18.83 -9.70 -21.79
C ASN A 220 -18.11 -9.67 -20.44
N ASP A 221 -16.98 -9.00 -20.35
CA ASP A 221 -16.27 -8.90 -19.07
C ASP A 221 -17.07 -8.02 -18.09
N PRO A 222 -17.51 -8.54 -16.94
CA PRO A 222 -18.32 -7.77 -15.97
C PRO A 222 -17.56 -6.58 -15.38
N ARG A 223 -16.23 -6.54 -15.51
CA ARG A 223 -15.39 -5.44 -15.04
C ARG A 223 -15.49 -4.19 -15.91
N LEU A 224 -16.02 -4.29 -17.14
CA LEU A 224 -16.14 -3.15 -18.05
C LEU A 224 -16.94 -2.00 -17.43
N GLU A 225 -18.09 -2.31 -16.84
CA GLU A 225 -18.95 -1.30 -16.21
C GLU A 225 -18.35 -0.69 -14.95
N GLY A 226 -17.63 -1.49 -14.14
CA GLY A 226 -16.98 -1.02 -12.93
C GLY A 226 -15.65 -0.28 -13.17
N THR A 227 -15.00 -0.52 -14.32
CA THR A 227 -13.71 0.09 -14.65
C THR A 227 -13.85 1.42 -15.41
N TYR A 228 -14.83 1.53 -16.31
CA TYR A 228 -14.96 2.68 -17.19
C TYR A 228 -16.23 3.46 -16.89
N LEU A 229 -16.07 4.73 -16.59
CA LEU A 229 -17.19 5.65 -16.43
C LEU A 229 -17.58 6.25 -17.78
N HIS A 230 -18.77 5.89 -18.25
CA HIS A 230 -19.36 6.47 -19.44
C HIS A 230 -20.29 7.62 -19.05
N THR A 231 -19.92 8.86 -19.36
CA THR A 231 -20.83 10.00 -19.23
C THR A 231 -21.45 10.31 -20.58
N VAL A 232 -22.74 10.12 -20.69
CA VAL A 232 -23.54 10.72 -21.79
C VAL A 232 -24.02 12.07 -21.29
N SER A 233 -23.32 13.14 -21.65
CA SER A 233 -23.81 14.50 -21.41
C SER A 233 -24.74 14.89 -22.54
N TYR A 234 -26.04 14.83 -22.28
CA TYR A 234 -27.06 15.45 -23.16
C TYR A 234 -27.07 16.98 -22.96
N THR A 235 -26.02 17.65 -23.38
CA THR A 235 -26.05 19.08 -23.58
C THR A 235 -25.59 19.32 -25.00
N HIS A 236 -26.58 19.59 -25.88
CA HIS A 236 -26.42 20.10 -27.23
C HIS A 236 -25.07 19.89 -27.92
N LEU A 237 -25.00 18.92 -28.83
CA LEU A 237 -23.99 18.84 -29.90
C LEU A 237 -22.56 18.41 -29.53
N THR A 238 -22.34 17.58 -28.55
CA THR A 238 -21.00 16.98 -28.37
C THR A 238 -21.04 15.47 -28.37
N LEU A 239 -20.13 14.88 -29.13
CA LEU A 239 -19.87 13.44 -29.22
C LEU A 239 -19.67 12.84 -27.82
N PRO A 240 -20.07 11.59 -27.59
CA PRO A 240 -19.84 10.90 -26.30
C PRO A 240 -18.36 10.88 -25.98
N THR A 241 -18.01 11.39 -24.81
CA THR A 241 -16.65 11.38 -24.31
C THR A 241 -16.53 10.23 -23.32
N ILE A 242 -15.63 9.30 -23.59
CA ILE A 242 -15.35 8.16 -22.74
C ILE A 242 -14.30 8.58 -21.69
N TYR A 243 -14.61 8.41 -20.42
CA TYR A 243 -13.71 8.68 -19.31
C TYR A 243 -13.59 7.44 -18.43
N SER A 244 -12.41 7.21 -17.87
CA SER A 244 -12.18 6.17 -16.87
C SER A 244 -12.11 6.74 -15.47
N VAL A 245 -12.44 5.94 -14.49
CA VAL A 245 -12.19 6.16 -13.07
C VAL A 245 -10.96 5.41 -12.62
#